data_f00ead571d5d63a2191a0de47c22d7ae
#
_entry.id   f00ead571d5d63a2191a0de47c22d7ae
#
_cell.length_a   1.000
_cell.length_b   1.000
_cell.length_c   1.000
_cell.angle_alpha   90.00
_cell.angle_beta   90.00
_cell.angle_gamma   90.00
#
_symmetry.space_group_name_H-M   'P 1'
#
loop_
_entity.id
_entity.type
_entity.pdbx_description
1 polymer ?
#
loop_
_entity_poly.entity_id
_entity_poly.type
_entity_poly.pdbx_seq_one_letter_code
_entity_poly.pdbx_strand_id
1 'polypeptide(L)'
;MTGGRGIVVAVAPGTVTTAVDTAFELAAERGVPVLAVRAWHDPDVPLGGWLRPHGTAQWDALRQTARQELDHAVEHARTAHPGVQVGSVVVDDDPVPYLAALSGQAELLVVGRPRHQDQHVSPVDALVRQAACPVLVVPPGS
;
A
#
# COMPACT_ATOMS: atom_id res chain seq x y z
N MET A 1 -3.05 -8.79 26.41
CA MET A 1 -3.86 -8.95 25.23
C MET A 1 -3.20 -8.30 24.05
N THR A 2 -2.95 -9.09 23.08
CA THR A 2 -2.40 -8.58 21.85
C THR A 2 -3.54 -7.96 21.06
N GLY A 3 -4.02 -6.85 21.51
CA GLY A 3 -5.22 -6.37 20.93
C GLY A 3 -5.08 -5.50 19.72
N GLY A 4 -3.87 -5.18 19.36
CA GLY A 4 -3.69 -4.25 18.28
C GLY A 4 -4.07 -4.84 16.95
N ARG A 5 -4.91 -4.14 16.23
CA ARG A 5 -5.08 -4.40 14.81
C ARG A 5 -3.81 -3.97 14.11
N GLY A 6 -3.55 -4.51 12.95
CA GLY A 6 -2.32 -4.19 12.28
C GLY A 6 -2.30 -2.81 11.63
N ILE A 7 -1.13 -2.45 11.17
CA ILE A 7 -0.94 -1.24 10.37
C ILE A 7 -0.90 -1.65 8.90
N VAL A 8 -1.70 -0.98 8.08
CA VAL A 8 -1.70 -1.21 6.64
C VAL A 8 -0.90 -0.08 5.99
N VAL A 9 0.05 -0.44 5.14
CA VAL A 9 0.80 0.56 4.39
C VAL A 9 0.58 0.34 2.89
N ALA A 10 0.28 1.41 2.20
CA ALA A 10 0.06 1.37 0.76
C ALA A 10 1.38 1.67 0.06
N VAL A 11 1.75 0.78 -0.86
CA VAL A 11 2.95 0.93 -1.66
C VAL A 11 2.51 1.24 -3.09
N ALA A 12 2.91 2.39 -3.60
CA ALA A 12 2.54 2.83 -4.94
C ALA A 12 3.78 2.97 -5.81
N PRO A 13 3.61 3.01 -7.15
CA PRO A 13 4.77 3.21 -8.03
C PRO A 13 5.46 4.51 -7.69
N GLY A 14 6.77 4.47 -7.62
CA GLY A 14 7.54 5.64 -7.28
C GLY A 14 7.42 6.07 -5.83
N THR A 15 6.69 5.32 -5.02
CA THR A 15 6.62 5.59 -3.59
C THR A 15 7.96 5.31 -2.97
N VAL A 16 8.43 6.27 -2.25
CA VAL A 16 9.69 6.12 -1.53
C VAL A 16 9.47 5.12 -0.41
N THR A 17 10.51 4.42 -0.06
CA THR A 17 10.49 3.48 1.06
C THR A 17 10.13 4.15 2.38
N THR A 18 10.13 5.49 2.43
CA THR A 18 9.84 6.25 3.64
C THR A 18 8.51 5.86 4.29
N ALA A 19 7.46 5.67 3.48
CA ALA A 19 6.16 5.29 4.05
C ALA A 19 6.21 3.90 4.67
N VAL A 20 6.89 2.97 4.00
CA VAL A 20 7.03 1.62 4.51
C VAL A 20 7.87 1.61 5.78
N ASP A 21 8.98 2.34 5.78
CA ASP A 21 9.83 2.44 6.97
C ASP A 21 9.06 3.03 8.15
N THR A 22 8.27 4.07 7.91
CA THR A 22 7.45 4.69 8.95
C THR A 22 6.46 3.68 9.53
N ALA A 23 5.80 2.90 8.65
CA ALA A 23 4.84 1.89 9.11
C ALA A 23 5.53 0.85 9.99
N PHE A 24 6.71 0.41 9.62
CA PHE A 24 7.45 -0.58 10.41
C PHE A 24 7.90 0.00 11.76
N GLU A 25 8.35 1.25 11.77
CA GLU A 25 8.73 1.89 13.03
C GLU A 25 7.55 1.95 14.00
N LEU A 26 6.40 2.38 13.50
CA LEU A 26 5.20 2.46 14.33
C LEU A 26 4.73 1.08 14.78
N ALA A 27 4.82 0.10 13.90
CA ALA A 27 4.42 -1.26 14.25
C ALA A 27 5.32 -1.82 15.35
N ALA A 28 6.62 -1.55 15.27
CA ALA A 28 7.55 -1.99 16.30
C ALA A 28 7.23 -1.35 17.66
N GLU A 29 6.91 -0.06 17.65
CA GLU A 29 6.56 0.63 18.89
C GLU A 29 5.27 0.12 19.49
N ARG A 30 4.31 -0.22 18.66
CA ARG A 30 2.98 -0.64 19.12
C ARG A 30 2.85 -2.14 19.30
N GLY A 31 3.82 -2.91 18.84
CA GLY A 31 3.76 -4.36 18.91
C GLY A 31 2.69 -4.98 18.02
N VAL A 32 2.47 -4.42 16.86
CA VAL A 32 1.45 -4.89 15.92
C VAL A 32 2.08 -5.26 14.58
N PRO A 33 1.41 -6.09 13.79
CA PRO A 33 1.94 -6.47 12.47
C PRO A 33 1.72 -5.38 11.42
N VAL A 34 2.42 -5.53 10.31
CA VAL A 34 2.26 -4.67 9.14
C VAL A 34 1.72 -5.50 7.98
N LEU A 35 0.76 -4.95 7.27
CA LEU A 35 0.32 -5.48 5.99
C LEU A 35 0.69 -4.47 4.91
N ALA A 36 1.61 -4.85 4.04
CA ALA A 36 2.03 -4.00 2.93
C ALA A 36 1.21 -4.36 1.70
N VAL A 37 0.58 -3.37 1.10
CA VAL A 37 -0.37 -3.58 0.01
C VAL A 37 0.10 -2.81 -1.22
N ARG A 38 0.20 -3.51 -2.32
CA ARG A 38 0.46 -2.93 -3.63
C ARG A 38 -0.78 -3.17 -4.49
N ALA A 39 -1.70 -2.21 -4.46
CA ALA A 39 -2.89 -2.29 -5.29
C ALA A 39 -2.60 -1.57 -6.60
N TRP A 40 -2.95 -2.20 -7.70
CA TRP A 40 -2.68 -1.64 -9.02
C TRP A 40 -3.73 -2.08 -10.01
N HIS A 41 -3.88 -1.30 -11.04
CA HIS A 41 -4.64 -1.74 -12.20
C HIS A 41 -4.10 -1.00 -13.41
N ASP A 42 -4.31 -1.60 -14.58
CA ASP A 42 -3.93 -0.98 -15.84
C ASP A 42 -4.94 0.12 -16.16
N PRO A 43 -4.50 1.38 -16.27
CA PRO A 43 -5.44 2.46 -16.56
C PRO A 43 -6.13 2.32 -17.92
N ASP A 44 -5.58 1.52 -18.80
CA ASP A 44 -6.17 1.29 -20.11
C ASP A 44 -7.23 0.19 -20.08
N VAL A 45 -7.40 -0.49 -18.94
CA VAL A 45 -8.36 -1.57 -18.79
C VAL A 45 -9.37 -1.17 -17.73
N PRO A 46 -10.66 -1.05 -18.08
CA PRO A 46 -11.68 -0.66 -17.10
C PRO A 46 -11.76 -1.68 -15.97
N LEU A 47 -11.91 -1.17 -14.74
CA LEU A 47 -12.11 -2.03 -13.59
C LEU A 47 -13.43 -2.76 -13.70
N GLY A 48 -13.44 -4.03 -13.31
CA GLY A 48 -14.64 -4.83 -13.42
C GLY A 48 -14.94 -5.28 -14.82
N GLY A 49 -14.09 -4.96 -15.77
CA GLY A 49 -14.29 -5.36 -17.14
C GLY A 49 -14.09 -6.84 -17.31
N TRP A 50 -15.09 -7.50 -17.88
CA TRP A 50 -14.99 -8.93 -18.18
C TRP A 50 -14.05 -9.20 -19.35
N LEU A 51 -13.57 -8.15 -20.00
CA LEU A 51 -12.59 -8.25 -21.08
C LEU A 51 -11.14 -8.07 -20.60
N ARG A 52 -10.90 -8.23 -19.32
CA ARG A 52 -9.55 -8.12 -18.78
C ARG A 52 -8.63 -9.10 -19.48
N PRO A 53 -7.46 -8.64 -19.92
CA PRO A 53 -6.50 -9.51 -20.63
C PRO A 53 -5.71 -10.37 -19.65
N HIS A 54 -6.39 -11.17 -18.87
CA HIS A 54 -5.72 -12.09 -17.95
C HIS A 54 -4.87 -13.05 -18.75
N GLY A 55 -3.68 -13.31 -18.26
CA GLY A 55 -2.79 -14.28 -18.88
C GLY A 55 -1.98 -13.74 -20.04
N THR A 56 -2.10 -12.46 -20.36
CA THR A 56 -1.22 -11.88 -21.37
C THR A 56 0.17 -11.66 -20.77
N ALA A 57 1.18 -11.69 -21.61
CA ALA A 57 2.55 -11.45 -21.16
C ALA A 57 2.69 -10.06 -20.56
N GLN A 58 2.00 -9.09 -21.13
CA GLN A 58 2.04 -7.72 -20.63
C GLN A 58 1.44 -7.62 -19.22
N TRP A 59 0.32 -8.30 -19.00
CA TRP A 59 -0.31 -8.34 -17.69
C TRP A 59 0.60 -8.96 -16.65
N ASP A 60 1.19 -10.11 -17.00
CA ASP A 60 2.07 -10.80 -16.08
C ASP A 60 3.31 -9.97 -15.77
N ALA A 61 3.84 -9.26 -16.75
CA ALA A 61 5.01 -8.41 -16.55
C ALA A 61 4.69 -7.25 -15.59
N LEU A 62 3.54 -6.63 -15.74
CA LEU A 62 3.13 -5.54 -14.85
C LEU A 62 2.94 -6.04 -13.43
N ARG A 63 2.30 -7.19 -13.28
CA ARG A 63 2.08 -7.77 -11.96
C ARG A 63 3.40 -8.14 -11.30
N GLN A 64 4.32 -8.70 -12.07
CA GLN A 64 5.62 -9.09 -11.54
C GLN A 64 6.42 -7.87 -11.12
N THR A 65 6.36 -6.79 -11.88
CA THR A 65 7.03 -5.55 -11.52
C THR A 65 6.48 -5.00 -10.20
N ALA A 66 5.16 -5.00 -10.06
CA ALA A 66 4.53 -4.55 -8.82
C ALA A 66 4.96 -5.41 -7.64
N ARG A 67 5.06 -6.71 -7.84
CA ARG A 67 5.50 -7.63 -6.80
C ARG A 67 6.94 -7.37 -6.40
N GLN A 68 7.81 -7.13 -7.37
CA GLN A 68 9.20 -6.84 -7.09
C GLN A 68 9.37 -5.54 -6.32
N GLU A 69 8.62 -4.52 -6.69
CA GLU A 69 8.64 -3.25 -5.97
C GLU A 69 8.22 -3.42 -4.52
N LEU A 70 7.16 -4.19 -4.31
CA LEU A 70 6.65 -4.45 -2.97
C LEU A 70 7.68 -5.24 -2.14
N ASP A 71 8.20 -6.30 -2.71
CA ASP A 71 9.16 -7.14 -2.01
C ASP A 71 10.42 -6.37 -1.65
N HIS A 72 10.87 -5.51 -2.54
CA HIS A 72 12.07 -4.70 -2.27
C HIS A 72 11.83 -3.75 -1.10
N ALA A 73 10.70 -3.06 -1.10
CA ALA A 73 10.39 -2.12 -0.02
C ALA A 73 10.24 -2.84 1.32
N VAL A 74 9.56 -3.98 1.31
CA VAL A 74 9.33 -4.75 2.53
C VAL A 74 10.65 -5.32 3.07
N GLU A 75 11.49 -5.84 2.19
CA GLU A 75 12.75 -6.45 2.61
C GLU A 75 13.67 -5.42 3.25
N HIS A 76 13.72 -4.22 2.69
CA HIS A 76 14.50 -3.14 3.27
C HIS A 76 14.04 -2.83 4.70
N ALA A 77 12.74 -2.72 4.90
CA ALA A 77 12.19 -2.39 6.21
C ALA A 77 12.35 -3.55 7.20
N ARG A 78 12.22 -4.78 6.73
CA ARG A 78 12.39 -5.96 7.60
C ARG A 78 13.80 -6.05 8.15
N THR A 79 14.78 -5.65 7.37
CA THR A 79 16.17 -5.67 7.82
C THR A 79 16.37 -4.73 9.01
N ALA A 80 15.70 -3.58 8.97
CA ALA A 80 15.79 -2.61 10.05
C ALA A 80 14.93 -2.98 11.26
N HIS A 81 13.85 -3.74 11.04
CA HIS A 81 12.90 -4.09 12.11
C HIS A 81 12.56 -5.57 12.07
N PRO A 82 13.52 -6.44 12.42
CA PRO A 82 13.32 -7.88 12.24
C PRO A 82 12.24 -8.49 13.13
N GLY A 83 11.85 -7.80 14.19
CA GLY A 83 10.83 -8.31 15.09
C GLY A 83 9.40 -8.03 14.66
N VAL A 84 9.21 -7.26 13.61
CA VAL A 84 7.87 -6.92 13.14
C VAL A 84 7.35 -8.01 12.21
N GLN A 85 6.15 -8.52 12.48
CA GLN A 85 5.51 -9.46 11.58
C GLN A 85 4.94 -8.71 10.39
N VAL A 86 5.18 -9.21 9.20
CA VAL A 86 4.74 -8.53 7.99
C VAL A 86 4.09 -9.51 7.02
N GLY A 87 2.99 -9.07 6.45
CA GLY A 87 2.38 -9.71 5.30
C GLY A 87 2.43 -8.75 4.13
N SER A 88 2.39 -9.29 2.94
CA SER A 88 2.39 -8.45 1.75
C SER A 88 1.44 -9.04 0.71
N VAL A 89 0.76 -8.16 -0.01
CA VAL A 89 -0.20 -8.60 -1.02
C VAL A 89 -0.15 -7.65 -2.20
N VAL A 90 -0.20 -8.24 -3.39
CA VAL A 90 -0.35 -7.49 -4.63
C VAL A 90 -1.73 -7.81 -5.16
N VAL A 91 -2.52 -6.77 -5.39
CA VAL A 91 -3.88 -6.95 -5.89
C VAL A 91 -4.10 -6.11 -7.13
N ASP A 92 -4.87 -6.66 -8.04
CA ASP A 92 -5.26 -5.96 -9.25
C ASP A 92 -6.61 -5.32 -8.99
N ASP A 93 -6.58 -4.16 -8.37
CA ASP A 93 -7.80 -3.47 -7.98
C ASP A 93 -7.49 -1.98 -7.83
N ASP A 94 -8.55 -1.19 -7.81
CA ASP A 94 -8.41 0.23 -7.53
C ASP A 94 -7.94 0.39 -6.09
N PRO A 95 -6.81 1.08 -5.88
CA PRO A 95 -6.27 1.20 -4.52
C PRO A 95 -7.20 1.89 -3.53
N VAL A 96 -7.96 2.89 -3.96
CA VAL A 96 -8.77 3.67 -3.00
C VAL A 96 -9.85 2.83 -2.34
N PRO A 97 -10.77 2.18 -3.08
CA PRO A 97 -11.79 1.38 -2.41
C PRO A 97 -11.22 0.16 -1.70
N TYR A 98 -10.16 -0.43 -2.23
CA TYR A 98 -9.56 -1.60 -1.61
C TYR A 98 -8.96 -1.24 -0.25
N LEU A 99 -8.18 -0.17 -0.20
CA LEU A 99 -7.55 0.27 1.05
C LEU A 99 -8.57 0.81 2.05
N ALA A 100 -9.60 1.49 1.56
CA ALA A 100 -10.66 1.97 2.43
C ALA A 100 -11.37 0.79 3.12
N ALA A 101 -11.59 -0.29 2.38
CA ALA A 101 -12.19 -1.50 2.97
C ALA A 101 -11.28 -2.12 4.02
N LEU A 102 -9.98 -2.20 3.72
CA LEU A 102 -9.02 -2.74 4.69
C LEU A 102 -8.93 -1.89 5.96
N SER A 103 -9.11 -0.58 5.82
CA SER A 103 -8.96 0.32 6.97
C SER A 103 -9.95 0.02 8.08
N GLY A 104 -11.07 -0.62 7.77
CA GLY A 104 -12.04 -1.03 8.78
C GLY A 104 -11.49 -2.07 9.75
N GLN A 105 -10.42 -2.76 9.40
CA GLN A 105 -9.81 -3.79 10.22
C GLN A 105 -8.40 -3.42 10.65
N ALA A 106 -7.97 -2.21 10.37
CA ALA A 106 -6.63 -1.73 10.71
C ALA A 106 -6.73 -0.67 11.78
N GLU A 107 -5.67 -0.51 12.56
CA GLU A 107 -5.63 0.57 13.51
C GLU A 107 -5.04 1.85 12.90
N LEU A 108 -4.32 1.71 11.80
CA LEU A 108 -3.70 2.85 11.12
C LEU A 108 -3.45 2.48 9.67
N LEU A 109 -3.70 3.44 8.78
CA LEU A 109 -3.38 3.29 7.37
C LEU A 109 -2.28 4.30 7.05
N VAL A 110 -1.15 3.82 6.54
CA VAL A 110 -0.02 4.67 6.18
C VAL A 110 0.05 4.77 4.66
N VAL A 111 0.08 5.97 4.16
CA VAL A 111 0.18 6.22 2.72
C VAL A 111 1.26 7.26 2.44
N GLY A 112 1.95 7.09 1.34
CA GLY A 112 2.95 8.07 0.92
C GLY A 112 2.34 9.04 -0.07
N ARG A 113 2.69 10.30 0.05
CA ARG A 113 2.26 11.30 -0.92
C ARG A 113 3.26 11.30 -2.07
N PRO A 114 2.81 11.18 -3.32
CA PRO A 114 3.74 11.17 -4.45
C PRO A 114 4.37 12.55 -4.63
N ARG A 115 5.57 12.56 -5.22
CA ARG A 115 6.30 13.80 -5.47
C ARG A 115 5.60 14.70 -6.45
N HIS A 116 5.03 14.09 -7.48
CA HIS A 116 4.32 14.83 -8.51
C HIS A 116 2.85 14.56 -8.35
N GLN A 117 2.13 15.60 -8.00
CA GLN A 117 0.68 15.50 -7.91
C GLN A 117 0.10 16.02 -9.21
N ASP A 118 -0.71 15.19 -9.83
CA ASP A 118 -1.52 15.67 -10.92
C ASP A 118 -2.51 16.68 -10.39
N GLN A 119 -3.06 17.47 -11.30
CA GLN A 119 -4.04 18.48 -10.96
C GLN A 119 -5.36 17.88 -10.50
N HIS A 120 -5.49 16.59 -10.63
CA HIS A 120 -6.71 15.90 -10.24
C HIS A 120 -6.66 15.54 -8.77
N VAL A 121 -7.82 15.16 -8.23
CA VAL A 121 -7.92 14.76 -6.84
C VAL A 121 -6.98 13.61 -6.58
N SER A 122 -6.13 13.80 -5.59
CA SER A 122 -5.15 12.80 -5.23
C SER A 122 -5.84 11.57 -4.64
N PRO A 123 -5.37 10.35 -4.98
CA PRO A 123 -5.87 9.15 -4.30
C PRO A 123 -5.71 9.23 -2.79
N VAL A 124 -4.68 9.92 -2.31
CA VAL A 124 -4.47 10.12 -0.88
C VAL A 124 -5.63 10.88 -0.26
N ASP A 125 -6.08 11.94 -0.93
CA ASP A 125 -7.20 12.73 -0.42
C ASP A 125 -8.48 11.91 -0.37
N ALA A 126 -8.71 11.08 -1.37
CA ALA A 126 -9.87 10.19 -1.37
C ALA A 126 -9.81 9.18 -0.23
N LEU A 127 -8.62 8.63 0.03
CA LEU A 127 -8.44 7.69 1.12
C LEU A 127 -8.68 8.33 2.48
N VAL A 128 -8.20 9.55 2.67
CA VAL A 128 -8.41 10.26 3.93
C VAL A 128 -9.90 10.40 4.22
N ARG A 129 -10.69 10.66 3.19
CA ARG A 129 -12.13 10.83 3.38
C ARG A 129 -12.88 9.52 3.56
N GLN A 130 -12.39 8.43 2.97
CA GLN A 130 -13.12 7.16 2.95
C GLN A 130 -12.66 6.17 4.00
N ALA A 131 -11.48 6.38 4.57
CA ALA A 131 -10.91 5.43 5.52
C ALA A 131 -11.72 5.38 6.82
N ALA A 132 -11.81 4.18 7.39
CA ALA A 132 -12.48 3.94 8.65
C ALA A 132 -11.53 4.02 9.85
N CYS A 133 -10.24 4.22 9.62
CA CYS A 133 -9.25 4.38 10.66
C CYS A 133 -8.43 5.64 10.38
N PRO A 134 -7.60 6.09 11.34
CA PRO A 134 -6.70 7.21 11.07
C PRO A 134 -5.77 6.92 9.90
N VAL A 135 -5.49 7.95 9.13
CA VAL A 135 -4.57 7.86 7.98
C VAL A 135 -3.37 8.74 8.25
N LEU A 136 -2.20 8.15 8.19
CA LEU A 136 -0.95 8.89 8.29
C LEU A 136 -0.41 9.11 6.88
N VAL A 137 -0.30 10.35 6.48
CA VAL A 137 0.22 10.70 5.16
C VAL A 137 1.68 11.07 5.31
N VAL A 138 2.54 10.30 4.66
CA VAL A 138 3.98 10.52 4.74
C VAL A 138 4.41 11.34 3.53
N PRO A 139 5.05 12.48 3.74
CA PRO A 139 5.49 13.31 2.62
C PRO A 139 6.57 12.60 1.82
N PRO A 140 6.75 12.99 0.55
CA PRO A 140 7.80 12.40 -0.26
C PRO A 140 9.16 12.69 0.36
N GLY A 141 10.04 11.71 0.31
CA GLY A 141 11.40 11.88 0.80
C GLY A 141 12.15 12.87 -0.10
N SER A 142 13.06 13.58 0.49
CA SER A 142 13.89 14.53 -0.25
C SER A 142 15.01 13.83 -0.99
#